data_f34daa20a381ab9a84f96bdce410109c
#
_entry.id   f34daa20a381ab9a84f96bdce410109c
#
_cell.length_a   1.000
_cell.length_b   1.000
_cell.length_c   1.000
_cell.angle_alpha   90.00
_cell.angle_beta   90.00
_cell.angle_gamma   90.00
#
_symmetry.space_group_name_H-M   'P 1'
#
loop_
_entity.id
_entity.type
_entity.pdbx_description
1 polymer ?
#
loop_
_entity_poly.entity_id
_entity_poly.type
_entity_poly.pdbx_seq_one_letter_code
_entity_poly.pdbx_strand_id
1 'polypeptide(L)'
;MKWRARLAVVLGLLLPLPLIWASSWLLPGGWGASEMRGSDSEVVPILAPDETRRLLTFQRSCQKNEDCDAPLVCLRGQLMLDHACVASDCATDLDCREGFSCRSIPAGDRVVRKCGAMGKAMEGELCMKLPINQDIGCAPGLVCTDGKCRRPCQLQAPRSCPEGYFCGAGDVEGPACLPTCEGRACPEGQRCVVLEHGVSVCARVHGADCQLNPCPANQVCNIAVKESQNRVWMKCVLSCDKQGAPCPEGFSCIGGRCRQQCISDEPGSCGPMEECAGFSERSLGVCIFDFDK
;
A
#
# COMPACT_ATOMS: atom_id res chain seq x y z
N MET A 1 61.48 29.66 -5.48
CA MET A 1 60.77 28.55 -4.77
C MET A 1 59.25 28.75 -4.60
N LYS A 2 58.68 29.95 -4.72
CA LYS A 2 57.23 30.22 -4.47
C LYS A 2 56.25 29.78 -5.58
N TRP A 3 56.73 29.54 -6.80
CA TRP A 3 55.83 29.17 -7.94
C TRP A 3 55.47 27.68 -7.96
N ARG A 4 56.40 26.80 -7.53
CA ARG A 4 56.15 25.35 -7.46
C ARG A 4 55.08 24.96 -6.42
N ALA A 5 55.01 25.71 -5.32
CA ALA A 5 53.99 25.49 -4.29
C ALA A 5 52.59 25.91 -4.74
N ARG A 6 52.46 26.96 -5.59
CA ARG A 6 51.16 27.38 -6.14
C ARG A 6 50.62 26.42 -7.18
N LEU A 7 51.52 25.83 -7.99
CA LEU A 7 51.12 24.81 -8.98
C LEU A 7 50.61 23.54 -8.32
N ALA A 8 51.23 23.09 -7.19
CA ALA A 8 50.81 21.92 -6.45
C ALA A 8 49.43 22.09 -5.80
N VAL A 9 49.09 23.28 -5.30
CA VAL A 9 47.77 23.59 -4.71
C VAL A 9 46.68 23.61 -5.77
N VAL A 10 46.94 24.17 -6.97
CA VAL A 10 45.95 24.22 -8.04
C VAL A 10 45.73 22.81 -8.63
N LEU A 11 46.74 21.99 -8.79
CA LEU A 11 46.63 20.60 -9.23
C LEU A 11 45.93 19.74 -8.20
N GLY A 12 46.16 19.96 -6.90
CA GLY A 12 45.50 19.23 -5.80
C GLY A 12 44.00 19.53 -5.67
N LEU A 13 43.56 20.74 -6.11
CA LEU A 13 42.15 21.13 -6.08
C LEU A 13 41.36 20.70 -7.34
N LEU A 14 42.06 20.53 -8.49
CA LEU A 14 41.43 20.19 -9.77
C LEU A 14 41.33 18.66 -10.00
N LEU A 15 42.16 17.85 -9.35
CA LEU A 15 42.16 16.40 -9.50
C LEU A 15 40.92 15.67 -8.91
N PRO A 16 40.30 16.09 -7.80
CA PRO A 16 39.12 15.39 -7.27
C PRO A 16 37.84 15.67 -8.06
N LEU A 17 37.74 16.77 -8.80
CA LEU A 17 36.53 17.11 -9.55
C LEU A 17 36.16 16.11 -10.65
N PRO A 18 37.05 15.62 -11.53
CA PRO A 18 36.72 14.63 -12.52
C PRO A 18 36.45 13.23 -11.91
N LEU A 19 37.03 12.91 -10.74
CA LEU A 19 36.76 11.64 -10.04
C LEU A 19 35.36 11.64 -9.40
N ILE A 20 34.90 12.75 -8.86
CA ILE A 20 33.54 12.91 -8.36
C ILE A 20 32.54 12.82 -9.50
N TRP A 21 32.83 13.41 -10.67
CA TRP A 21 32.00 13.32 -11.87
C TRP A 21 31.96 11.90 -12.46
N ALA A 22 33.08 11.21 -12.51
CA ALA A 22 33.16 9.84 -12.99
C ALA A 22 32.48 8.84 -12.06
N SER A 23 32.53 9.05 -10.74
CA SER A 23 31.86 8.20 -9.77
C SER A 23 30.31 8.35 -9.83
N SER A 24 29.78 9.49 -10.23
CA SER A 24 28.34 9.67 -10.43
C SER A 24 27.80 8.90 -11.65
N TRP A 25 28.67 8.49 -12.59
CA TRP A 25 28.30 7.67 -13.76
C TRP A 25 28.53 6.17 -13.55
N LEU A 26 29.34 5.79 -12.56
CA LEU A 26 29.74 4.41 -12.27
C LEU A 26 28.99 3.77 -11.10
N LEU A 27 28.14 4.50 -10.39
CA LEU A 27 27.20 3.97 -9.43
C LEU A 27 25.88 3.64 -10.15
N PRO A 28 25.64 2.39 -10.58
CA PRO A 28 24.31 1.96 -10.93
C PRO A 28 23.56 1.73 -9.62
N GLY A 29 22.84 2.72 -9.17
CA GLY A 29 22.11 2.69 -7.92
C GLY A 29 22.04 4.07 -7.28
N GLY A 30 21.61 5.07 -8.05
CA GLY A 30 20.93 6.19 -7.44
C GLY A 30 19.88 5.59 -6.52
N TRP A 31 19.87 6.03 -5.29
CA TRP A 31 18.79 5.77 -4.34
C TRP A 31 17.51 6.10 -5.08
N GLY A 32 16.90 5.04 -5.63
CA GLY A 32 15.66 5.15 -6.34
C GLY A 32 14.62 5.64 -5.35
N ALA A 33 14.39 6.94 -5.34
CA ALA A 33 13.01 7.34 -5.33
C ALA A 33 12.40 6.46 -6.43
N SER A 34 11.69 5.41 -6.03
CA SER A 34 10.77 4.75 -6.92
C SER A 34 9.91 5.89 -7.42
N GLU A 35 10.25 6.43 -8.61
CA GLU A 35 9.28 7.16 -9.39
C GLU A 35 8.10 6.21 -9.40
N MET A 36 7.13 6.48 -8.53
CA MET A 36 5.78 6.06 -8.78
C MET A 36 5.43 6.74 -10.10
N ARG A 37 5.83 6.10 -11.20
CA ARG A 37 5.20 6.30 -12.48
C ARG A 37 3.73 6.18 -12.18
N GLY A 38 3.02 7.30 -12.23
CA GLY A 38 1.59 7.26 -12.46
C GLY A 38 1.44 6.27 -13.59
N SER A 39 1.05 5.05 -13.26
CA SER A 39 1.04 3.94 -14.18
C SER A 39 0.10 4.37 -15.30
N ASP A 40 0.62 4.54 -16.52
CA ASP A 40 -0.19 4.52 -17.75
C ASP A 40 -0.76 3.11 -17.93
N SER A 41 -1.33 2.56 -16.84
CA SER A 41 -1.97 1.26 -16.87
C SER A 41 -3.14 1.34 -17.82
N GLU A 42 -3.11 0.53 -18.86
CA GLU A 42 -4.17 0.46 -19.84
C GLU A 42 -5.50 0.13 -19.17
N VAL A 43 -6.51 0.97 -19.38
CA VAL A 43 -7.84 0.74 -18.84
C VAL A 43 -8.57 -0.29 -19.73
N VAL A 44 -9.07 -1.33 -19.12
CA VAL A 44 -9.88 -2.34 -19.79
C VAL A 44 -11.15 -1.69 -20.32
N PRO A 45 -11.50 -1.84 -21.61
CA PRO A 45 -12.66 -1.19 -22.20
C PRO A 45 -13.98 -1.68 -21.60
N ILE A 46 -15.02 -0.86 -21.74
CA ILE A 46 -16.40 -1.25 -21.57
C ILE A 46 -16.83 -1.92 -22.86
N LEU A 47 -17.33 -3.14 -22.78
CA LEU A 47 -17.78 -3.90 -23.94
C LEU A 47 -19.29 -3.87 -24.09
N ALA A 48 -19.76 -3.78 -25.33
CA ALA A 48 -21.19 -3.92 -25.63
C ALA A 48 -21.69 -5.34 -25.33
N PRO A 49 -22.99 -5.54 -25.04
CA PRO A 49 -23.52 -6.84 -24.72
C PRO A 49 -23.37 -7.90 -25.84
N ASP A 50 -23.28 -7.50 -27.09
CA ASP A 50 -23.03 -8.38 -28.23
C ASP A 50 -21.55 -8.75 -28.36
N GLU A 51 -20.64 -7.87 -27.96
CA GLU A 51 -19.20 -8.15 -27.88
C GLU A 51 -18.89 -9.14 -26.76
N THR A 52 -19.46 -8.94 -25.56
CA THR A 52 -19.25 -9.86 -24.44
C THR A 52 -19.75 -11.26 -24.74
N ARG A 53 -20.86 -11.43 -25.50
CA ARG A 53 -21.38 -12.73 -25.92
C ARG A 53 -20.46 -13.49 -26.88
N ARG A 54 -19.57 -12.81 -27.59
CA ARG A 54 -18.59 -13.43 -28.51
C ARG A 54 -17.35 -13.94 -27.80
N LEU A 55 -17.08 -13.47 -26.58
CA LEU A 55 -15.92 -13.85 -25.82
C LEU A 55 -16.21 -15.11 -25.00
N LEU A 56 -15.52 -16.19 -25.31
CA LEU A 56 -15.76 -17.50 -24.70
C LEU A 56 -15.47 -17.57 -23.23
N THR A 57 -14.55 -16.70 -22.76
CA THR A 57 -14.08 -16.67 -21.37
C THR A 57 -14.82 -15.64 -20.52
N PHE A 58 -15.71 -14.79 -21.06
CA PHE A 58 -16.44 -13.80 -20.29
C PHE A 58 -17.18 -14.43 -19.10
N GLN A 59 -16.93 -13.92 -17.88
CA GLN A 59 -17.43 -14.42 -16.59
C GLN A 59 -17.01 -15.87 -16.24
N ARG A 60 -16.07 -16.47 -16.96
CA ARG A 60 -15.50 -17.77 -16.60
C ARG A 60 -14.37 -17.59 -15.58
N SER A 61 -14.17 -18.63 -14.77
CA SER A 61 -13.08 -18.65 -13.80
C SER A 61 -11.72 -18.60 -14.50
N CYS A 62 -10.77 -17.89 -13.88
CA CYS A 62 -9.41 -17.69 -14.36
C CYS A 62 -8.41 -17.73 -13.19
N GLN A 63 -7.14 -17.88 -13.49
CA GLN A 63 -6.06 -17.74 -12.51
C GLN A 63 -5.15 -16.55 -12.83
N LYS A 64 -5.05 -16.19 -14.11
CA LYS A 64 -4.18 -15.12 -14.65
C LYS A 64 -4.82 -14.47 -15.88
N ASN A 65 -4.30 -13.32 -16.30
CA ASN A 65 -4.88 -12.57 -17.42
C ASN A 65 -4.84 -13.36 -18.75
N GLU A 66 -3.84 -14.22 -18.95
CA GLU A 66 -3.71 -15.04 -20.16
C GLU A 66 -4.81 -16.12 -20.30
N ASP A 67 -5.55 -16.39 -19.23
CA ASP A 67 -6.70 -17.30 -19.28
C ASP A 67 -7.96 -16.65 -19.87
N CYS A 68 -7.90 -15.32 -20.11
CA CYS A 68 -9.02 -14.52 -20.58
C CYS A 68 -8.84 -14.09 -22.05
N ASP A 69 -9.91 -14.19 -22.85
CA ASP A 69 -9.91 -13.62 -24.19
C ASP A 69 -9.71 -12.09 -24.12
N ALA A 70 -8.80 -11.55 -24.93
CA ALA A 70 -8.63 -10.09 -24.99
C ALA A 70 -9.94 -9.41 -25.45
N PRO A 71 -10.32 -8.28 -24.86
CA PRO A 71 -9.60 -7.44 -23.91
C PRO A 71 -9.90 -7.71 -22.43
N LEU A 72 -10.52 -8.84 -22.08
CA LEU A 72 -10.85 -9.19 -20.70
C LEU A 72 -9.60 -9.32 -19.83
N VAL A 73 -9.77 -9.16 -18.51
CA VAL A 73 -8.76 -9.42 -17.51
C VAL A 73 -9.30 -10.32 -16.42
N CYS A 74 -8.39 -11.07 -15.78
CA CYS A 74 -8.71 -11.91 -14.65
C CYS A 74 -8.79 -11.05 -13.37
N LEU A 75 -9.99 -10.78 -12.90
CA LEU A 75 -10.22 -10.03 -11.68
C LEU A 75 -10.58 -10.98 -10.54
N ARG A 76 -9.91 -10.81 -9.42
CA ARG A 76 -10.22 -11.54 -8.18
C ARG A 76 -11.57 -11.09 -7.64
N GLY A 77 -12.48 -12.03 -7.42
CA GLY A 77 -13.80 -11.76 -6.88
C GLY A 77 -13.77 -11.22 -5.44
N GLN A 78 -14.88 -10.72 -4.97
CA GLN A 78 -15.01 -10.03 -3.69
C GLN A 78 -14.72 -10.95 -2.48
N LEU A 79 -14.99 -12.25 -2.61
CA LEU A 79 -14.76 -13.23 -1.55
C LEU A 79 -13.38 -13.90 -1.61
N MET A 80 -12.44 -13.35 -2.40
CA MET A 80 -11.06 -13.86 -2.56
C MET A 80 -10.95 -15.31 -3.11
N LEU A 81 -12.05 -16.02 -3.32
CA LEU A 81 -12.07 -17.41 -3.77
C LEU A 81 -12.33 -17.52 -5.27
N ASP A 82 -13.05 -16.55 -5.83
CA ASP A 82 -13.45 -16.58 -7.24
C ASP A 82 -12.66 -15.53 -8.04
N HIS A 83 -11.99 -15.99 -9.08
CA HIS A 83 -11.43 -15.13 -10.10
C HIS A 83 -12.28 -15.30 -11.38
N ALA A 84 -12.59 -14.21 -12.04
CA ALA A 84 -13.35 -14.25 -13.30
C ALA A 84 -12.77 -13.31 -14.35
N CYS A 85 -12.90 -13.71 -15.62
CA CYS A 85 -12.59 -12.86 -16.76
C CYS A 85 -13.65 -11.79 -16.92
N VAL A 86 -13.27 -10.51 -16.77
CA VAL A 86 -14.21 -9.37 -16.78
C VAL A 86 -13.74 -8.24 -17.69
N ALA A 87 -14.70 -7.43 -18.15
CA ALA A 87 -14.50 -6.11 -18.74
C ALA A 87 -14.87 -5.02 -17.73
N SER A 88 -14.61 -3.75 -18.06
CA SER A 88 -15.09 -2.62 -17.27
C SER A 88 -16.61 -2.46 -17.39
N ASP A 89 -17.27 -1.98 -16.32
CA ASP A 89 -18.71 -1.71 -16.29
C ASP A 89 -19.01 -0.22 -16.44
N CYS A 90 -18.05 0.64 -16.13
CA CYS A 90 -18.25 2.09 -16.06
C CYS A 90 -17.02 2.86 -16.53
N ALA A 91 -17.21 4.06 -17.02
CA ALA A 91 -16.17 5.06 -17.26
C ALA A 91 -16.22 6.17 -16.20
N THR A 92 -17.43 6.48 -15.72
CA THR A 92 -17.70 7.51 -14.72
C THR A 92 -18.73 7.02 -13.71
N ASP A 93 -18.95 7.78 -12.64
CA ASP A 93 -19.98 7.46 -11.63
C ASP A 93 -21.40 7.48 -12.23
N LEU A 94 -21.61 8.24 -13.32
CA LEU A 94 -22.90 8.32 -14.01
C LEU A 94 -23.32 7.01 -14.68
N ASP A 95 -22.37 6.13 -14.97
CA ASP A 95 -22.62 4.82 -15.56
C ASP A 95 -23.10 3.79 -14.52
N CYS A 96 -23.00 4.15 -13.24
CA CYS A 96 -23.42 3.29 -12.14
C CYS A 96 -24.80 3.64 -11.64
N ARG A 97 -25.51 2.63 -11.14
CA ARG A 97 -26.82 2.86 -10.50
C ARG A 97 -26.67 3.74 -9.24
N GLU A 98 -27.79 4.34 -8.82
CA GLU A 98 -27.84 5.14 -7.59
C GLU A 98 -27.25 4.36 -6.38
N GLY A 99 -26.44 5.04 -5.58
CA GLY A 99 -25.74 4.46 -4.44
C GLY A 99 -24.47 3.69 -4.82
N PHE A 100 -24.03 3.74 -6.09
CA PHE A 100 -22.79 3.15 -6.56
C PHE A 100 -21.90 4.20 -7.24
N SER A 101 -20.59 3.98 -7.23
CA SER A 101 -19.60 4.79 -7.92
C SER A 101 -18.64 3.92 -8.72
N CYS A 102 -18.06 4.49 -9.77
CA CYS A 102 -17.10 3.81 -10.63
C CYS A 102 -15.74 3.72 -9.96
N ARG A 103 -15.28 2.51 -9.66
CA ARG A 103 -14.04 2.23 -8.95
C ARG A 103 -12.99 1.63 -9.88
N SER A 104 -11.76 2.11 -9.79
CA SER A 104 -10.62 1.57 -10.51
C SER A 104 -9.94 0.48 -9.70
N ILE A 105 -9.78 -0.71 -10.30
CA ILE A 105 -9.24 -1.90 -9.65
C ILE A 105 -8.05 -2.40 -10.46
N PRO A 106 -6.88 -2.61 -9.84
CA PRO A 106 -5.73 -3.15 -10.54
C PRO A 106 -5.95 -4.63 -10.89
N ALA A 107 -5.62 -5.00 -12.12
CA ALA A 107 -5.68 -6.37 -12.63
C ALA A 107 -4.39 -6.70 -13.40
N GLY A 108 -3.30 -6.93 -12.66
CA GLY A 108 -1.95 -7.06 -13.20
C GLY A 108 -1.39 -5.71 -13.65
N ASP A 109 -1.06 -5.60 -14.93
CA ASP A 109 -0.57 -4.40 -15.61
C ASP A 109 -1.69 -3.49 -16.14
N ARG A 110 -2.95 -3.90 -15.97
CA ARG A 110 -4.15 -3.22 -16.47
C ARG A 110 -5.07 -2.78 -15.34
N VAL A 111 -5.99 -1.88 -15.64
CA VAL A 111 -7.00 -1.38 -14.69
C VAL A 111 -8.37 -1.70 -15.24
N VAL A 112 -9.21 -2.34 -14.43
CA VAL A 112 -10.63 -2.54 -14.73
C VAL A 112 -11.47 -1.60 -13.89
N ARG A 113 -12.53 -1.04 -14.46
CA ARG A 113 -13.45 -0.14 -13.76
C ARG A 113 -14.77 -0.85 -13.49
N LYS A 114 -15.17 -0.90 -12.22
CA LYS A 114 -16.37 -1.61 -11.75
C LYS A 114 -17.23 -0.72 -10.86
N CYS A 115 -18.53 -0.86 -10.95
CA CYS A 115 -19.44 -0.17 -10.04
C CYS A 115 -19.40 -0.80 -8.65
N GLY A 116 -18.88 -0.07 -7.67
CA GLY A 116 -18.85 -0.44 -6.26
C GLY A 116 -19.85 0.38 -5.43
N ALA A 117 -20.41 -0.21 -4.37
CA ALA A 117 -21.33 0.48 -3.49
C ALA A 117 -20.66 1.71 -2.83
N MET A 118 -21.32 2.86 -2.86
CA MET A 118 -20.95 3.99 -2.01
C MET A 118 -21.29 3.67 -0.56
N GLY A 119 -20.40 4.02 0.34
CA GLY A 119 -20.49 3.60 1.73
C GLY A 119 -20.64 4.73 2.73
N LYS A 120 -20.42 4.37 3.99
CA LYS A 120 -20.49 5.26 5.15
C LYS A 120 -19.11 5.45 5.80
N ALA A 121 -18.10 4.69 5.37
CA ALA A 121 -16.78 4.77 5.96
C ALA A 121 -16.17 6.16 5.76
N MET A 122 -15.81 6.78 6.86
CA MET A 122 -15.30 8.14 6.92
C MET A 122 -13.80 8.16 6.59
N GLU A 123 -13.26 9.38 6.46
CA GLU A 123 -11.84 9.56 6.19
C GLU A 123 -10.96 8.89 7.25
N GLY A 124 -9.99 8.06 6.79
CA GLY A 124 -9.11 7.25 7.64
C GLY A 124 -9.63 5.88 8.01
N GLU A 125 -10.91 5.59 7.83
CA GLU A 125 -11.50 4.29 8.10
C GLU A 125 -11.15 3.28 7.00
N LEU A 126 -11.22 1.98 7.36
CA LEU A 126 -10.92 0.89 6.44
C LEU A 126 -11.97 0.81 5.33
N CYS A 127 -11.53 0.47 4.14
CA CYS A 127 -12.37 0.30 2.98
C CYS A 127 -11.91 -0.85 2.09
N MET A 128 -12.80 -1.28 1.22
CA MET A 128 -12.49 -2.15 0.09
C MET A 128 -12.62 -1.37 -1.22
N LYS A 129 -11.74 -1.64 -2.20
CA LYS A 129 -11.79 -0.98 -3.51
C LYS A 129 -13.06 -1.27 -4.29
N LEU A 130 -13.59 -2.47 -4.14
CA LEU A 130 -14.88 -2.85 -4.71
C LEU A 130 -15.82 -3.27 -3.57
N PRO A 131 -16.43 -2.31 -2.84
CA PRO A 131 -17.29 -2.62 -1.73
C PRO A 131 -18.59 -3.27 -2.21
N ILE A 132 -18.98 -4.37 -1.55
CA ILE A 132 -20.25 -5.08 -1.84
C ILE A 132 -21.42 -4.44 -1.09
N ASN A 133 -21.15 -3.74 0.00
CA ASN A 133 -22.15 -3.07 0.82
C ASN A 133 -21.63 -1.70 1.29
N GLN A 134 -22.51 -0.93 1.95
CA GLN A 134 -22.20 0.41 2.42
C GLN A 134 -21.27 0.44 3.65
N ASP A 135 -21.11 -0.65 4.39
CA ASP A 135 -20.31 -0.65 5.62
C ASP A 135 -18.81 -0.64 5.34
N ILE A 136 -18.39 -1.16 4.18
CA ILE A 136 -16.99 -1.23 3.73
C ILE A 136 -16.69 -0.33 2.53
N GLY A 137 -17.63 0.49 2.12
CA GLY A 137 -17.49 1.52 1.09
C GLY A 137 -17.22 2.89 1.68
N CYS A 138 -16.40 3.70 1.03
CA CYS A 138 -16.16 5.07 1.44
C CYS A 138 -17.40 5.95 1.26
N ALA A 139 -17.59 6.89 2.17
CA ALA A 139 -18.61 7.94 2.06
C ALA A 139 -18.40 8.76 0.76
N PRO A 140 -19.48 9.40 0.24
CA PRO A 140 -19.38 10.22 -0.96
C PRO A 140 -18.25 11.26 -0.87
N GLY A 141 -17.51 11.42 -1.97
CA GLY A 141 -16.36 12.34 -2.05
C GLY A 141 -15.06 11.79 -1.50
N LEU A 142 -15.03 10.53 -1.04
CA LEU A 142 -13.83 9.83 -0.63
C LEU A 142 -13.51 8.68 -1.61
N VAL A 143 -12.21 8.39 -1.76
CA VAL A 143 -11.68 7.27 -2.54
C VAL A 143 -11.02 6.24 -1.62
N CYS A 144 -11.04 4.96 -2.01
CA CYS A 144 -10.39 3.91 -1.24
C CYS A 144 -8.95 3.73 -1.72
N THR A 145 -8.01 4.34 -1.03
CA THR A 145 -6.57 4.28 -1.33
C THR A 145 -5.83 3.59 -0.18
N ASP A 146 -5.01 2.58 -0.52
CA ASP A 146 -4.25 1.77 0.45
C ASP A 146 -5.13 1.17 1.57
N GLY A 147 -6.36 0.75 1.20
CA GLY A 147 -7.31 0.15 2.13
C GLY A 147 -7.98 1.13 3.10
N LYS A 148 -7.84 2.45 2.88
CA LYS A 148 -8.45 3.50 3.70
C LYS A 148 -9.16 4.53 2.85
N CYS A 149 -10.26 5.08 3.39
CA CYS A 149 -10.98 6.18 2.76
C CYS A 149 -10.18 7.48 2.87
N ARG A 150 -9.92 8.12 1.75
CA ARG A 150 -9.13 9.36 1.65
C ARG A 150 -9.82 10.39 0.75
N ARG A 151 -9.55 11.68 0.97
CA ARG A 151 -9.98 12.73 0.04
C ARG A 151 -9.16 12.68 -1.22
N PRO A 152 -9.76 12.74 -2.41
CA PRO A 152 -9.02 12.91 -3.65
C PRO A 152 -8.35 14.28 -3.67
N CYS A 153 -7.21 14.40 -4.35
CA CYS A 153 -6.48 15.66 -4.50
C CYS A 153 -5.89 15.80 -5.89
N GLN A 154 -5.25 16.94 -6.17
CA GLN A 154 -4.54 17.19 -7.41
C GLN A 154 -3.06 17.43 -7.12
N LEU A 155 -2.18 16.56 -7.64
CA LEU A 155 -0.73 16.61 -7.39
C LEU A 155 -0.10 17.98 -7.73
N GLN A 156 -0.64 18.66 -8.73
CA GLN A 156 -0.11 19.95 -9.21
C GLN A 156 -0.76 21.16 -8.54
N ALA A 157 -1.80 20.98 -7.71
CA ALA A 157 -2.48 22.06 -7.03
C ALA A 157 -1.94 22.21 -5.61
N PRO A 158 -1.15 23.27 -5.32
CA PRO A 158 -0.73 23.55 -3.96
C PRO A 158 -1.96 23.76 -3.08
N ARG A 159 -1.99 23.13 -1.89
CA ARG A 159 -3.10 23.17 -0.93
C ARG A 159 -4.39 22.44 -1.36
N SER A 160 -4.29 21.44 -2.22
CA SER A 160 -5.42 20.56 -2.52
C SER A 160 -5.82 19.67 -1.33
N CYS A 161 -4.97 19.57 -0.31
CA CYS A 161 -5.23 18.86 0.95
C CYS A 161 -5.32 19.81 2.15
N PRO A 162 -6.07 19.43 3.20
CA PRO A 162 -6.15 20.19 4.44
C PRO A 162 -4.80 20.19 5.18
N GLU A 163 -4.70 21.05 6.19
CA GLU A 163 -3.50 21.11 7.04
C GLU A 163 -3.24 19.77 7.73
N GLY A 164 -2.00 19.29 7.71
CA GLY A 164 -1.59 17.97 8.22
C GLY A 164 -1.74 16.85 7.22
N TYR A 165 -1.98 17.20 5.96
CA TYR A 165 -2.04 16.25 4.85
C TYR A 165 -1.21 16.78 3.68
N PHE A 166 -0.67 15.86 2.89
CA PHE A 166 -0.04 16.15 1.60
C PHE A 166 -0.74 15.35 0.49
N CYS A 167 -0.69 15.85 -0.73
CA CYS A 167 -1.22 15.12 -1.87
C CYS A 167 -0.20 14.09 -2.34
N GLY A 168 -0.45 12.82 -2.07
CA GLY A 168 0.34 11.70 -2.58
C GLY A 168 -0.22 11.16 -3.88
N ALA A 169 0.61 10.44 -4.66
CA ALA A 169 0.21 9.87 -5.93
C ALA A 169 -0.97 8.87 -5.79
N GLY A 170 -1.14 8.31 -4.59
CA GLY A 170 -2.16 7.30 -4.35
C GLY A 170 -1.90 6.02 -5.14
N ASP A 171 -2.96 5.34 -5.47
CA ASP A 171 -2.93 4.14 -6.28
C ASP A 171 -3.75 4.34 -7.59
N VAL A 172 -4.30 3.27 -8.16
CA VAL A 172 -5.10 3.33 -9.40
C VAL A 172 -6.38 4.17 -9.31
N GLU A 173 -6.84 4.51 -8.11
CA GLU A 173 -7.96 5.43 -7.87
C GLU A 173 -7.55 6.90 -8.05
N GLY A 174 -6.26 7.16 -8.08
CA GLY A 174 -5.68 8.48 -8.29
C GLY A 174 -5.09 9.11 -7.02
N PRO A 175 -4.61 10.36 -7.14
CA PRO A 175 -3.98 11.08 -6.03
C PRO A 175 -4.95 11.30 -4.87
N ALA A 176 -4.44 11.11 -3.65
CA ALA A 176 -5.23 11.26 -2.42
C ALA A 176 -4.46 12.02 -1.33
N CYS A 177 -5.20 12.65 -0.42
CA CYS A 177 -4.64 13.33 0.73
C CYS A 177 -4.16 12.32 1.77
N LEU A 178 -2.86 12.24 1.96
CA LEU A 178 -2.20 11.35 2.91
C LEU A 178 -1.75 12.14 4.14
N PRO A 179 -1.92 11.62 5.37
CA PRO A 179 -1.56 12.35 6.57
C PRO A 179 -0.05 12.52 6.70
N THR A 180 0.38 13.67 7.24
CA THR A 180 1.76 13.93 7.61
C THR A 180 1.86 14.73 8.90
N CYS A 181 2.81 14.37 9.74
CA CYS A 181 3.20 15.13 10.93
C CYS A 181 4.63 15.67 10.83
N GLU A 182 5.27 15.54 9.69
CA GLU A 182 6.61 16.10 9.48
C GLU A 182 6.64 17.62 9.68
N GLY A 183 7.59 18.09 10.46
CA GLY A 183 7.73 19.51 10.77
C GLY A 183 6.67 20.07 11.73
N ARG A 184 5.84 19.23 12.34
CA ARG A 184 4.78 19.62 13.29
C ARG A 184 4.98 18.99 14.65
N ALA A 185 4.58 19.70 15.70
CA ALA A 185 4.54 19.14 17.04
C ALA A 185 3.31 18.24 17.19
N CYS A 186 3.52 17.02 17.65
CA CYS A 186 2.44 16.13 18.02
C CYS A 186 1.87 16.48 19.42
N PRO A 187 0.60 16.12 19.69
CA PRO A 187 0.00 16.24 21.02
C PRO A 187 0.85 15.53 22.10
N GLU A 188 0.66 15.94 23.35
CA GLU A 188 1.40 15.37 24.49
C GLU A 188 1.23 13.83 24.55
N GLY A 189 2.33 13.15 24.80
CA GLY A 189 2.39 11.69 24.84
C GLY A 189 2.31 10.99 23.47
N GLN A 190 2.28 11.76 22.39
CA GLN A 190 2.37 11.24 21.01
C GLN A 190 3.65 11.73 20.34
N ARG A 191 4.10 10.97 19.35
CA ARG A 191 5.19 11.42 18.47
C ARG A 191 4.83 11.16 16.99
N CYS A 192 5.55 11.84 16.12
CA CYS A 192 5.44 11.60 14.69
C CYS A 192 6.07 10.23 14.35
N VAL A 193 5.24 9.33 13.83
CA VAL A 193 5.62 8.00 13.38
C VAL A 193 5.58 7.99 11.87
N VAL A 194 6.72 7.73 11.25
CA VAL A 194 6.84 7.62 9.79
C VAL A 194 6.38 6.22 9.35
N LEU A 195 5.53 6.19 8.36
CA LEU A 195 5.00 4.98 7.73
C LEU A 195 5.56 4.84 6.30
N GLU A 196 5.04 3.91 5.54
CA GLU A 196 5.43 3.75 4.14
C GLU A 196 4.91 4.92 3.26
N HIS A 197 5.57 5.15 2.13
CA HIS A 197 5.16 6.13 1.10
C HIS A 197 5.07 7.61 1.60
N GLY A 198 5.90 8.00 2.57
CA GLY A 198 5.93 9.38 3.08
C GLY A 198 4.76 9.72 4.03
N VAL A 199 3.89 8.76 4.31
CA VAL A 199 2.84 8.92 5.31
C VAL A 199 3.45 9.00 6.70
N SER A 200 2.99 9.93 7.52
CA SER A 200 3.36 9.97 8.93
C SER A 200 2.19 10.43 9.79
N VAL A 201 2.09 9.89 11.00
CA VAL A 201 0.97 10.15 11.90
C VAL A 201 1.45 10.46 13.30
N CYS A 202 0.79 11.41 13.97
CA CYS A 202 0.98 11.61 15.40
C CYS A 202 0.29 10.46 16.15
N ALA A 203 1.06 9.64 16.86
CA ALA A 203 0.52 8.50 17.57
C ALA A 203 1.27 8.23 18.87
N ARG A 204 0.55 7.64 19.82
CA ARG A 204 1.14 7.02 21.01
C ARG A 204 1.72 5.67 20.59
N VAL A 205 3.03 5.51 20.80
CA VAL A 205 3.74 4.28 20.45
C VAL A 205 3.68 3.29 21.60
N HIS A 206 3.32 2.06 21.29
CA HIS A 206 3.31 0.90 22.19
C HIS A 206 4.29 -0.15 21.69
N GLY A 207 4.84 -0.95 22.60
CA GLY A 207 5.84 -1.97 22.29
C GLY A 207 7.25 -1.40 22.12
N ALA A 208 8.06 -2.08 21.31
CA ALA A 208 9.42 -1.65 21.00
C ALA A 208 9.39 -0.55 19.94
N ASP A 209 9.86 0.65 20.29
CA ASP A 209 9.98 1.75 19.31
C ASP A 209 11.17 1.49 18.38
N CYS A 210 10.93 0.72 17.34
CA CYS A 210 11.99 0.33 16.42
C CYS A 210 12.34 1.41 15.37
N GLN A 211 11.70 2.56 15.40
CA GLN A 211 12.17 3.72 14.63
C GLN A 211 13.25 4.51 15.41
N LEU A 212 13.16 4.55 16.74
CA LEU A 212 14.18 5.16 17.59
C LEU A 212 15.28 4.17 17.96
N ASN A 213 14.94 2.90 18.17
CA ASN A 213 15.86 1.83 18.54
C ASN A 213 15.84 0.75 17.45
N PRO A 214 16.72 0.82 16.45
CA PRO A 214 16.72 -0.10 15.31
C PRO A 214 16.69 -1.57 15.73
N CYS A 215 15.96 -2.36 14.98
CA CYS A 215 15.87 -3.80 15.22
C CYS A 215 17.22 -4.50 15.06
N PRO A 216 17.46 -5.62 15.78
CA PRO A 216 18.61 -6.49 15.56
C PRO A 216 18.75 -6.94 14.09
N ALA A 217 19.94 -7.42 13.74
CA ALA A 217 20.20 -7.98 12.40
C ALA A 217 19.16 -9.05 12.06
N ASN A 218 18.75 -9.10 10.78
CA ASN A 218 17.71 -10.00 10.24
C ASN A 218 16.29 -9.77 10.78
N GLN A 219 16.05 -8.69 11.50
CA GLN A 219 14.71 -8.29 11.92
C GLN A 219 14.33 -6.95 11.27
N VAL A 220 13.04 -6.79 11.02
CA VAL A 220 12.44 -5.57 10.49
C VAL A 220 11.42 -5.01 11.47
N CYS A 221 11.28 -3.69 11.48
CA CYS A 221 10.28 -3.02 12.29
C CYS A 221 8.88 -3.30 11.71
N ASN A 222 8.07 -4.03 12.44
CA ASN A 222 6.66 -4.24 12.11
C ASN A 222 5.83 -3.18 12.81
N ILE A 223 5.12 -2.37 12.04
CA ILE A 223 4.32 -1.25 12.52
C ILE A 223 2.86 -1.52 12.18
N ALA A 224 2.01 -1.53 13.20
CA ALA A 224 0.57 -1.58 13.04
C ALA A 224 -0.04 -0.26 13.54
N VAL A 225 -0.99 0.30 12.80
CA VAL A 225 -1.56 1.62 13.06
C VAL A 225 -3.06 1.54 13.18
N LYS A 226 -3.61 2.10 14.26
CA LYS A 226 -5.04 2.40 14.40
C LYS A 226 -5.21 3.93 14.40
N GLU A 227 -5.37 4.50 13.21
CA GLU A 227 -5.46 5.96 13.03
C GLU A 227 -6.59 6.58 13.83
N SER A 228 -7.76 5.92 13.89
CA SER A 228 -8.94 6.40 14.64
C SER A 228 -8.68 6.58 16.14
N GLN A 229 -7.64 5.94 16.68
CA GLN A 229 -7.26 6.02 18.10
C GLN A 229 -5.91 6.71 18.31
N ASN A 230 -5.24 7.17 17.25
CA ASN A 230 -3.88 7.72 17.30
C ASN A 230 -2.90 6.77 18.05
N ARG A 231 -3.01 5.46 17.80
CA ARG A 231 -2.20 4.42 18.43
C ARG A 231 -1.40 3.68 17.38
N VAL A 232 -0.15 3.41 17.71
CA VAL A 232 0.77 2.62 16.90
C VAL A 232 1.40 1.56 17.80
N TRP A 233 1.40 0.33 17.32
CA TRP A 233 2.12 -0.76 17.94
C TRP A 233 3.32 -1.14 17.10
N MET A 234 4.50 -1.22 17.71
CA MET A 234 5.73 -1.58 17.02
C MET A 234 6.39 -2.79 17.66
N LYS A 235 6.89 -3.70 16.83
CA LYS A 235 7.77 -4.80 17.27
C LYS A 235 8.76 -5.18 16.18
N CYS A 236 9.94 -5.66 16.58
CA CYS A 236 10.88 -6.28 15.68
C CYS A 236 10.46 -7.71 15.35
N VAL A 237 10.36 -8.04 14.06
CA VAL A 237 10.00 -9.36 13.57
C VAL A 237 11.05 -9.85 12.57
N LEU A 238 11.29 -11.15 12.49
CA LEU A 238 12.18 -11.72 11.48
C LEU A 238 11.66 -11.41 10.08
N SER A 239 12.56 -10.97 9.22
CA SER A 239 12.27 -10.84 7.78
C SER A 239 12.32 -12.20 7.11
N CYS A 240 11.49 -12.38 6.09
CA CYS A 240 11.52 -13.53 5.20
C CYS A 240 11.30 -13.08 3.77
N ASP A 241 11.87 -13.81 2.82
CA ASP A 241 11.56 -13.60 1.41
C ASP A 241 11.22 -14.95 0.74
N LYS A 242 10.68 -14.88 -0.47
CA LYS A 242 10.32 -16.08 -1.23
C LYS A 242 11.55 -16.87 -1.72
N GLN A 243 12.75 -16.31 -1.58
CA GLN A 243 13.99 -16.83 -2.19
C GLN A 243 15.08 -17.21 -1.17
N GLY A 244 15.02 -16.80 0.10
CA GLY A 244 16.18 -16.92 0.95
C GLY A 244 15.97 -17.44 2.36
N ALA A 245 15.29 -16.76 3.22
CA ALA A 245 15.23 -17.11 4.63
C ALA A 245 13.84 -17.65 5.02
N PRO A 246 13.69 -18.98 5.21
CA PRO A 246 12.45 -19.53 5.72
C PRO A 246 12.22 -19.01 7.16
N CYS A 247 10.97 -18.83 7.51
CA CYS A 247 10.63 -18.56 8.90
C CYS A 247 10.92 -19.77 9.80
N PRO A 248 11.22 -19.55 11.08
CA PRO A 248 11.32 -20.62 12.06
C PRO A 248 10.05 -21.49 12.09
N GLU A 249 10.16 -22.69 12.67
CA GLU A 249 9.02 -23.56 12.93
C GLU A 249 7.95 -22.83 13.75
N GLY A 250 6.69 -23.01 13.42
CA GLY A 250 5.57 -22.28 14.03
C GLY A 250 5.34 -20.85 13.50
N PHE A 251 6.05 -20.44 12.44
CA PHE A 251 5.87 -19.15 11.79
C PHE A 251 5.58 -19.29 10.30
N SER A 252 4.79 -18.37 9.76
CA SER A 252 4.50 -18.24 8.32
C SER A 252 5.04 -16.93 7.76
N CYS A 253 5.60 -16.98 6.54
CA CYS A 253 6.06 -15.79 5.84
C CYS A 253 4.88 -15.06 5.18
N ILE A 254 4.52 -13.89 5.70
CA ILE A 254 3.43 -13.06 5.18
C ILE A 254 3.92 -11.64 5.00
N GLY A 255 3.87 -11.14 3.76
CA GLY A 255 4.31 -9.78 3.43
C GLY A 255 5.77 -9.52 3.77
N GLY A 256 6.66 -10.52 3.58
CA GLY A 256 8.09 -10.41 3.88
C GLY A 256 8.43 -10.46 5.38
N ARG A 257 7.49 -10.88 6.23
CA ARG A 257 7.64 -10.93 7.70
C ARG A 257 7.19 -12.28 8.24
N CYS A 258 7.97 -12.85 9.17
CA CYS A 258 7.57 -14.07 9.87
C CYS A 258 6.51 -13.73 10.91
N ARG A 259 5.31 -14.30 10.75
CA ARG A 259 4.19 -14.18 11.68
C ARG A 259 3.97 -15.50 12.38
N GLN A 260 3.75 -15.48 13.70
CA GLN A 260 3.45 -16.66 14.48
C GLN A 260 2.16 -17.33 13.98
N GLN A 261 2.19 -18.63 13.76
CA GLN A 261 1.00 -19.41 13.49
C GLN A 261 0.17 -19.57 14.76
N CYS A 262 -1.14 -19.63 14.60
CA CYS A 262 -2.09 -19.79 15.70
C CYS A 262 -3.27 -20.66 15.30
N ILE A 263 -4.01 -21.10 16.29
CA ILE A 263 -5.28 -21.82 16.13
C ILE A 263 -6.39 -20.88 16.57
N SER A 264 -7.38 -20.62 15.70
CA SER A 264 -8.39 -19.57 15.89
C SER A 264 -9.20 -19.73 17.19
N ASP A 265 -9.42 -20.95 17.61
CA ASP A 265 -10.26 -21.27 18.79
C ASP A 265 -9.45 -21.54 20.06
N GLU A 266 -8.12 -21.38 20.02
CA GLU A 266 -7.25 -21.65 21.18
C GLU A 266 -6.85 -20.34 21.87
N PRO A 267 -7.38 -20.06 23.09
CA PRO A 267 -7.01 -18.88 23.86
C PRO A 267 -5.51 -18.85 24.17
N GLY A 268 -4.86 -17.71 23.95
CA GLY A 268 -3.44 -17.55 24.26
C GLY A 268 -2.47 -18.08 23.22
N SER A 269 -2.95 -18.51 22.04
CA SER A 269 -2.10 -18.89 20.91
C SER A 269 -1.30 -17.71 20.33
N CYS A 270 -1.72 -16.47 20.61
CA CYS A 270 -1.03 -15.23 20.22
C CYS A 270 -0.56 -14.42 21.44
N GLY A 271 0.38 -13.51 21.19
CA GLY A 271 0.90 -12.60 22.22
C GLY A 271 -0.14 -11.60 22.74
N PRO A 272 0.19 -10.86 23.80
CA PRO A 272 -0.66 -9.78 24.28
C PRO A 272 -0.85 -8.75 23.14
N MET A 273 -2.05 -8.21 23.01
CA MET A 273 -2.45 -7.29 21.92
C MET A 273 -2.40 -7.92 20.51
N GLU A 274 -2.52 -9.23 20.42
CA GLU A 274 -2.64 -9.95 19.16
C GLU A 274 -3.87 -10.88 19.21
N GLU A 275 -4.47 -11.08 18.04
CA GLU A 275 -5.52 -12.06 17.83
C GLU A 275 -5.14 -13.01 16.70
N CYS A 276 -5.76 -14.18 16.69
CA CYS A 276 -5.57 -15.15 15.63
C CYS A 276 -6.51 -14.85 14.46
N ALA A 277 -5.96 -14.38 13.35
CA ALA A 277 -6.69 -14.23 12.10
C ALA A 277 -6.58 -15.52 11.28
N GLY A 278 -7.68 -16.26 11.17
CA GLY A 278 -7.79 -17.49 10.38
C GLY A 278 -7.85 -17.22 8.88
N PHE A 279 -7.27 -18.12 8.06
CA PHE A 279 -7.27 -18.02 6.60
C PHE A 279 -8.31 -18.92 5.90
N SER A 280 -8.93 -19.85 6.60
CA SER A 280 -9.95 -20.74 6.04
C SER A 280 -10.58 -21.64 7.11
N GLU A 281 -11.48 -22.55 6.70
CA GLU A 281 -12.18 -23.56 7.52
C GLU A 281 -11.30 -24.52 8.35
N ARG A 282 -9.98 -24.39 8.27
CA ARG A 282 -9.02 -25.18 9.06
C ARG A 282 -8.46 -24.35 10.19
N SER A 283 -9.16 -23.92 11.17
CA SER A 283 -8.70 -23.35 12.46
C SER A 283 -7.24 -22.78 12.54
N LEU A 284 -6.43 -22.88 11.49
CA LEU A 284 -5.08 -22.34 11.40
C LEU A 284 -5.10 -20.90 10.89
N GLY A 285 -4.43 -20.05 11.62
CA GLY A 285 -4.30 -18.63 11.31
C GLY A 285 -2.90 -18.09 11.61
N VAL A 286 -2.77 -16.78 11.60
CA VAL A 286 -1.58 -16.08 12.08
C VAL A 286 -1.95 -14.97 13.03
N CYS A 287 -1.04 -14.70 13.97
CA CYS A 287 -1.22 -13.63 14.92
C CYS A 287 -1.09 -12.26 14.24
N ILE A 288 -2.11 -11.44 14.38
CA ILE A 288 -2.17 -10.05 13.95
C ILE A 288 -2.41 -9.13 15.14
N PHE A 289 -2.08 -7.84 15.03
CA PHE A 289 -2.36 -6.90 16.09
C PHE A 289 -3.87 -6.69 16.27
N ASP A 290 -4.32 -6.79 17.51
CA ASP A 290 -5.66 -6.43 17.95
C ASP A 290 -5.57 -5.17 18.83
N PHE A 291 -6.10 -4.07 18.33
CA PHE A 291 -6.10 -2.79 19.05
C PHE A 291 -7.28 -2.63 20.00
N ASP A 292 -8.21 -3.55 20.03
CA ASP A 292 -9.41 -3.49 20.86
C ASP A 292 -9.23 -4.28 22.16
N LYS A 293 -8.10 -5.01 22.32
CA LYS A 293 -7.58 -5.54 23.58
C LYS A 293 -6.74 -4.48 24.26
#